data_f1d40731170f9078f0db5ba93ce75972
#
_entry.id   f1d40731170f9078f0db5ba93ce75972
#
_cell.length_a   1.000
_cell.length_b   1.000
_cell.length_c   1.000
_cell.angle_alpha   90.00
_cell.angle_beta   90.00
_cell.angle_gamma   90.00
#
_symmetry.space_group_name_H-M   'P 1'
#
loop_
_entity.id
_entity.type
_entity.pdbx_description
1 polymer ?
#
loop_
_entity_poly.entity_id
_entity_poly.type
_entity_poly.pdbx_seq_one_letter_code
_entity_poly.pdbx_strand_id
1 'polypeptide(L)'
;ITPIAPLWKKIGDGWNTVLPTKADVDLQMNTITYTELVINLGSSMVFDYVAHDKVCAFINYDVTHKKISDWSVKKIYNYVHFRSMPNHKSVLWIDSPQAIDGIIENAIATNSLVVENTRKWFEIINQHPPQEASKRICEAIKQIVR
;
A
#
# COMPACT_ATOMS: atom_id res chain seq x y z
N ILE A 1 -3.90 20.85 -6.97
CA ILE A 1 -3.48 19.77 -6.06
C ILE A 1 -3.26 20.39 -4.69
N THR A 2 -3.94 19.91 -3.66
CA THR A 2 -3.79 20.40 -2.29
C THR A 2 -2.94 19.35 -1.53
N PRO A 3 -1.71 19.70 -1.09
CA PRO A 3 -0.91 18.79 -0.28
C PRO A 3 -1.52 18.68 1.12
N ILE A 4 -1.59 17.46 1.64
CA ILE A 4 -2.00 17.17 3.00
C ILE A 4 -0.84 16.45 3.67
N ALA A 5 -0.34 17.01 4.79
CA ALA A 5 0.74 16.40 5.56
C ALA A 5 0.17 15.70 6.81
N PRO A 6 0.70 14.54 7.17
CA PRO A 6 0.34 13.89 8.42
C PRO A 6 0.82 14.72 9.63
N LEU A 7 0.11 14.61 10.75
CA LEU A 7 0.37 15.33 11.98
C LEU A 7 1.30 14.57 12.95
N TRP A 8 1.87 13.49 12.58
CA TRP A 8 2.64 12.52 13.34
C TRP A 8 3.30 13.08 14.60
N LYS A 9 3.12 12.37 15.71
CA LYS A 9 3.81 12.68 16.97
C LYS A 9 5.21 12.07 16.93
N LYS A 10 6.24 12.91 16.98
CA LYS A 10 7.63 12.47 17.15
C LYS A 10 7.85 11.97 18.58
N ILE A 11 8.48 10.80 18.73
CA ILE A 11 8.89 10.22 20.02
C ILE A 11 10.40 10.00 20.11
N GLY A 12 11.15 10.35 19.06
CA GLY A 12 12.61 10.26 18.96
C GLY A 12 13.11 10.91 17.68
N ASP A 13 14.43 10.84 17.43
CA ASP A 13 15.10 11.50 16.30
C ASP A 13 15.12 10.67 15.02
N GLY A 14 14.87 9.36 15.10
CA GLY A 14 14.85 8.47 13.95
C GLY A 14 13.59 8.64 13.09
N TRP A 15 13.70 8.36 11.80
CA TRP A 15 12.56 8.40 10.86
C TRP A 15 11.43 7.45 11.26
N ASN A 16 11.75 6.36 11.96
CA ASN A 16 10.82 5.34 12.45
C ASN A 16 10.32 5.60 13.88
N THR A 17 10.66 6.75 14.46
CA THR A 17 10.26 7.13 15.82
C THR A 17 9.10 8.13 15.78
N VAL A 18 8.10 7.84 14.97
CA VAL A 18 6.87 8.61 14.84
C VAL A 18 5.67 7.74 15.17
N LEU A 19 4.68 8.30 15.81
CA LEU A 19 3.39 7.66 16.05
C LEU A 19 2.29 8.43 15.34
N PRO A 20 1.37 7.74 14.66
CA PRO A 20 0.20 8.40 14.10
C PRO A 20 -0.69 8.94 15.24
N THR A 21 -1.27 10.11 15.02
CA THR A 21 -2.32 10.66 15.87
C THR A 21 -3.67 10.06 15.46
N LYS A 22 -4.70 10.26 16.30
CA LYS A 22 -6.06 9.89 15.89
C LYS A 22 -6.48 10.60 14.58
N ALA A 23 -6.10 11.86 14.42
CA ALA A 23 -6.41 12.61 13.20
C ALA A 23 -5.70 12.04 11.96
N ASP A 24 -4.50 11.46 12.10
CA ASP A 24 -3.81 10.79 11.00
C ASP A 24 -4.55 9.49 10.60
N VAL A 25 -5.05 8.74 11.57
CA VAL A 25 -5.87 7.55 11.29
C VAL A 25 -7.18 7.94 10.60
N ASP A 26 -7.87 8.95 11.10
CA ASP A 26 -9.10 9.47 10.50
C ASP A 26 -8.83 9.98 9.06
N LEU A 27 -7.70 10.66 8.84
CA LEU A 27 -7.27 11.11 7.51
C LEU A 27 -7.02 9.93 6.56
N GLN A 28 -6.32 8.89 7.01
CA GLN A 28 -6.07 7.69 6.21
C GLN A 28 -7.39 7.00 5.84
N MET A 29 -8.28 6.79 6.80
CA MET A 29 -9.57 6.16 6.57
C MET A 29 -10.44 6.98 5.60
N ASN A 30 -10.49 8.30 5.77
CA ASN A 30 -11.22 9.18 4.86
C ASN A 30 -10.60 9.14 3.45
N THR A 31 -9.28 9.15 3.35
CA THR A 31 -8.59 9.06 2.06
C THR A 31 -8.98 7.76 1.34
N ILE A 32 -8.91 6.62 2.01
CA ILE A 32 -9.31 5.33 1.42
C ILE A 32 -10.80 5.35 1.04
N THR A 33 -11.66 5.89 1.90
CA THR A 33 -13.11 5.89 1.69
C THR A 33 -13.52 6.72 0.47
N TYR A 34 -12.93 7.92 0.32
CA TYR A 34 -13.38 8.92 -0.66
C TYR A 34 -12.53 9.02 -1.92
N THR A 35 -11.55 8.13 -2.11
CA THR A 35 -10.78 8.04 -3.36
C THR A 35 -11.01 6.71 -4.05
N GLU A 36 -10.97 6.69 -5.37
CA GLU A 36 -11.19 5.48 -6.17
C GLU A 36 -9.93 4.63 -6.31
N LEU A 37 -8.79 5.28 -6.29
CA LEU A 37 -7.50 4.62 -6.47
C LEU A 37 -6.41 5.36 -5.69
N VAL A 38 -5.33 4.65 -5.33
CA VAL A 38 -4.09 5.26 -4.84
C VAL A 38 -2.96 5.02 -5.83
N ILE A 39 -2.21 6.09 -6.10
CA ILE A 39 -0.97 6.01 -6.87
C ILE A 39 0.19 6.17 -5.89
N ASN A 40 1.11 5.22 -5.87
CA ASN A 40 2.28 5.29 -4.99
C ASN A 40 3.51 4.59 -5.58
N LEU A 41 4.60 4.63 -4.85
CA LEU A 41 5.87 4.02 -5.21
C LEU A 41 6.15 2.81 -4.31
N GLY A 42 5.41 1.71 -4.53
CA GLY A 42 5.59 0.49 -3.75
C GLY A 42 5.29 0.70 -2.26
N SER A 43 4.01 0.74 -1.91
CA SER A 43 3.55 0.93 -0.53
C SER A 43 2.61 -0.19 -0.13
N SER A 44 2.63 -0.57 1.15
CA SER A 44 1.67 -1.49 1.76
C SER A 44 0.22 -0.95 1.76
N MET A 45 0.00 0.32 1.46
CA MET A 45 -1.33 0.89 1.22
C MET A 45 -2.14 0.10 0.16
N VAL A 46 -1.48 -0.66 -0.70
CA VAL A 46 -2.15 -1.56 -1.64
C VAL A 46 -3.09 -2.53 -0.91
N PHE A 47 -2.72 -2.99 0.28
CA PHE A 47 -3.54 -3.90 1.08
C PHE A 47 -4.66 -3.17 1.82
N ASP A 48 -4.43 -1.93 2.23
CA ASP A 48 -5.48 -1.09 2.81
C ASP A 48 -6.57 -0.80 1.77
N TYR A 49 -6.18 -0.47 0.54
CA TYR A 49 -7.12 -0.21 -0.55
C TYR A 49 -7.90 -1.46 -0.97
N VAL A 50 -7.23 -2.61 -1.09
CA VAL A 50 -7.93 -3.84 -1.48
C VAL A 50 -8.92 -4.34 -0.43
N ALA A 51 -8.71 -4.02 0.85
CA ALA A 51 -9.68 -4.30 1.90
C ALA A 51 -11.02 -3.54 1.70
N HIS A 52 -10.98 -2.47 0.91
CA HIS A 52 -12.14 -1.67 0.51
C HIS A 52 -12.54 -1.86 -0.97
N ASP A 53 -12.14 -2.97 -1.59
CA ASP A 53 -12.42 -3.29 -3.00
C ASP A 53 -11.86 -2.29 -4.00
N LYS A 54 -10.79 -1.57 -3.63
CA LYS A 54 -10.16 -0.54 -4.43
C LYS A 54 -8.78 -0.97 -4.92
N VAL A 55 -8.36 -0.39 -6.04
CA VAL A 55 -7.08 -0.72 -6.67
C VAL A 55 -5.97 0.25 -6.28
N CYS A 56 -4.75 -0.20 -6.47
CA CYS A 56 -3.53 0.58 -6.34
C CYS A 56 -2.77 0.59 -7.65
N ALA A 57 -2.20 1.73 -8.01
CA ALA A 57 -1.28 1.87 -9.12
C ALA A 57 0.14 2.16 -8.61
N PHE A 58 1.12 1.41 -9.11
CA PHE A 58 2.51 1.57 -8.77
C PHE A 58 3.27 2.30 -9.88
N ILE A 59 4.03 3.33 -9.51
CA ILE A 59 4.92 4.04 -10.42
C ILE A 59 6.09 3.11 -10.79
N ASN A 60 6.27 2.85 -12.08
CA ASN A 60 7.29 1.93 -12.61
C ASN A 60 8.28 2.62 -13.55
N TYR A 61 8.51 3.90 -13.36
CA TYR A 61 9.50 4.66 -14.11
C TYR A 61 10.35 5.54 -13.19
N ASP A 62 11.58 5.77 -13.59
CA ASP A 62 12.49 6.66 -12.88
C ASP A 62 12.36 8.11 -13.37
N VAL A 63 12.59 9.06 -12.49
CA VAL A 63 12.74 10.47 -12.87
C VAL A 63 14.05 10.71 -13.61
N THR A 64 14.06 11.68 -14.53
CA THR A 64 15.25 12.01 -15.35
C THR A 64 16.39 12.54 -14.49
N HIS A 65 16.09 13.39 -13.49
CA HIS A 65 17.08 14.01 -12.61
C HIS A 65 17.00 13.41 -11.23
N LYS A 66 17.85 12.42 -10.95
CA LYS A 66 17.91 11.74 -9.66
C LYS A 66 18.87 12.49 -8.71
N LYS A 67 18.43 12.74 -7.48
CA LYS A 67 19.31 13.26 -6.41
C LYS A 67 20.35 12.22 -5.97
N ILE A 68 20.00 10.93 -6.05
CA ILE A 68 20.84 9.79 -5.73
C ILE A 68 21.03 9.01 -7.03
N SER A 69 22.25 8.98 -7.55
CA SER A 69 22.57 8.48 -8.90
C SER A 69 22.20 7.00 -9.11
N ASP A 70 22.37 6.19 -8.08
CA ASP A 70 22.13 4.76 -8.14
C ASP A 70 20.71 4.34 -7.69
N TRP A 71 19.86 5.32 -7.33
CA TRP A 71 18.47 5.05 -6.96
C TRP A 71 17.63 4.68 -8.20
N SER A 72 16.75 3.70 -8.04
CA SER A 72 15.79 3.28 -9.07
C SER A 72 14.53 2.70 -8.44
N VAL A 73 13.38 2.90 -9.08
CA VAL A 73 12.12 2.28 -8.66
C VAL A 73 12.22 0.76 -8.62
N LYS A 74 13.01 0.15 -9.48
CA LYS A 74 13.26 -1.30 -9.50
C LYS A 74 13.87 -1.81 -8.20
N LYS A 75 14.64 -1.00 -7.48
CA LYS A 75 15.19 -1.38 -6.17
C LYS A 75 14.08 -1.60 -5.14
N ILE A 76 13.02 -0.79 -5.19
CA ILE A 76 11.87 -0.92 -4.28
C ILE A 76 11.14 -2.23 -4.55
N TYR A 77 10.86 -2.54 -5.81
CA TYR A 77 10.14 -3.78 -6.17
C TYR A 77 10.96 -5.05 -5.97
N ASN A 78 12.25 -4.93 -5.69
CA ASN A 78 13.11 -6.04 -5.27
C ASN A 78 13.09 -6.34 -3.77
N TYR A 79 12.43 -5.54 -2.95
CA TYR A 79 12.24 -5.88 -1.54
C TYR A 79 11.36 -7.13 -1.39
N VAL A 80 11.61 -7.91 -0.33
CA VAL A 80 11.04 -9.24 -0.15
C VAL A 80 9.52 -9.27 -0.26
N HIS A 81 8.84 -8.29 0.33
CA HIS A 81 7.38 -8.24 0.32
C HIS A 81 6.80 -7.92 -1.07
N PHE A 82 7.50 -7.14 -1.92
CA PHE A 82 7.06 -6.92 -3.31
C PHE A 82 7.38 -8.09 -4.23
N ARG A 83 8.51 -8.80 -3.98
CA ARG A 83 8.84 -10.04 -4.72
C ARG A 83 7.87 -11.18 -4.43
N SER A 84 7.14 -11.13 -3.33
CA SER A 84 6.10 -12.11 -3.01
C SER A 84 4.81 -11.94 -3.81
N MET A 85 4.71 -10.89 -4.64
CA MET A 85 3.57 -10.65 -5.51
C MET A 85 3.37 -11.83 -6.46
N PRO A 86 2.25 -12.57 -6.38
CA PRO A 86 2.09 -13.82 -7.15
C PRO A 86 1.80 -13.55 -8.62
N ASN A 87 1.29 -12.38 -8.95
CA ASN A 87 0.88 -12.01 -10.28
C ASN A 87 1.14 -10.52 -10.52
N HIS A 88 1.78 -10.20 -11.65
CA HIS A 88 2.01 -8.81 -12.07
C HIS A 88 0.72 -7.97 -12.18
N LYS A 89 -0.44 -8.63 -12.34
CA LYS A 89 -1.76 -8.00 -12.37
C LYS A 89 -2.36 -7.77 -10.97
N SER A 90 -1.57 -7.86 -9.89
CA SER A 90 -2.01 -7.51 -8.53
C SER A 90 -2.05 -5.99 -8.30
N VAL A 91 -1.46 -5.20 -9.18
CA VAL A 91 -1.53 -3.75 -9.18
C VAL A 91 -1.62 -3.25 -10.61
N LEU A 92 -2.03 -1.99 -10.78
CA LEU A 92 -1.87 -1.29 -12.04
C LEU A 92 -0.45 -0.72 -12.11
N TRP A 93 0.19 -0.76 -13.28
CA TRP A 93 1.54 -0.27 -13.47
C TRP A 93 1.55 1.00 -14.31
N ILE A 94 2.18 2.05 -13.79
CA ILE A 94 2.38 3.32 -14.50
C ILE A 94 3.83 3.30 -15.01
N ASP A 95 4.02 2.92 -16.28
CA ASP A 95 5.33 2.77 -16.90
C ASP A 95 5.89 4.10 -17.45
N SER A 96 5.06 5.14 -17.52
CA SER A 96 5.48 6.49 -17.93
C SER A 96 4.46 7.53 -17.44
N PRO A 97 4.84 8.81 -17.35
CA PRO A 97 3.89 9.89 -17.05
C PRO A 97 2.69 9.96 -18.01
N GLN A 98 2.91 9.60 -19.27
CA GLN A 98 1.87 9.63 -20.31
C GLN A 98 0.82 8.52 -20.14
N ALA A 99 1.13 7.47 -19.37
CA ALA A 99 0.20 6.37 -19.11
C ALA A 99 -0.81 6.69 -17.98
N ILE A 100 -0.64 7.78 -17.24
CA ILE A 100 -1.42 8.06 -16.03
C ILE A 100 -2.92 8.14 -16.32
N ASP A 101 -3.32 8.88 -17.35
CA ASP A 101 -4.73 9.08 -17.68
C ASP A 101 -5.44 7.76 -17.99
N GLY A 102 -4.83 6.94 -18.87
CA GLY A 102 -5.38 5.62 -19.21
C GLY A 102 -5.42 4.64 -18.03
N ILE A 103 -4.47 4.74 -17.09
CA ILE A 103 -4.49 3.94 -15.87
C ILE A 103 -5.63 4.37 -14.93
N ILE A 104 -5.89 5.66 -14.79
CA ILE A 104 -7.01 6.17 -13.98
C ILE A 104 -8.35 5.71 -14.58
N GLU A 105 -8.52 5.86 -15.89
CA GLU A 105 -9.73 5.41 -16.59
C GLU A 105 -9.97 3.89 -16.41
N ASN A 106 -8.90 3.09 -16.57
CA ASN A 106 -8.96 1.65 -16.35
C ASN A 106 -9.31 1.28 -14.90
N ALA A 107 -8.73 1.99 -13.93
CA ALA A 107 -9.02 1.77 -12.51
C ALA A 107 -10.50 1.97 -12.17
N ILE A 108 -11.15 2.96 -12.80
CA ILE A 108 -12.57 3.26 -12.60
C ILE A 108 -13.45 2.22 -13.31
N ALA A 109 -13.07 1.78 -14.51
CA ALA A 109 -13.91 0.94 -15.36
C ALA A 109 -13.87 -0.56 -15.01
N THR A 110 -12.70 -1.12 -14.62
CA THR A 110 -12.50 -2.58 -14.52
C THR A 110 -11.43 -2.96 -13.49
N ASN A 111 -11.84 -3.14 -12.25
CA ASN A 111 -10.90 -3.42 -11.17
C ASN A 111 -10.99 -4.81 -10.54
N SER A 112 -12.03 -5.61 -10.81
CA SER A 112 -12.32 -6.87 -10.10
C SER A 112 -11.15 -7.88 -10.12
N LEU A 113 -10.50 -8.07 -11.27
CA LEU A 113 -9.37 -8.99 -11.39
C LEU A 113 -8.13 -8.50 -10.62
N VAL A 114 -7.86 -7.20 -10.63
CA VAL A 114 -6.75 -6.61 -9.88
C VAL A 114 -7.01 -6.78 -8.39
N VAL A 115 -8.20 -6.48 -7.92
CA VAL A 115 -8.63 -6.66 -6.53
C VAL A 115 -8.46 -8.11 -6.09
N GLU A 116 -8.92 -9.08 -6.87
CA GLU A 116 -8.78 -10.51 -6.58
C GLU A 116 -7.31 -10.94 -6.46
N ASN A 117 -6.46 -10.54 -7.41
CA ASN A 117 -5.04 -10.84 -7.38
C ASN A 117 -4.33 -10.18 -6.19
N THR A 118 -4.71 -8.95 -5.82
CA THR A 118 -4.15 -8.26 -4.66
C THR A 118 -4.55 -8.95 -3.35
N ARG A 119 -5.78 -9.45 -3.25
CA ARG A 119 -6.21 -10.24 -2.08
C ARG A 119 -5.39 -11.52 -1.93
N LYS A 120 -5.15 -12.25 -3.03
CA LYS A 120 -4.26 -13.42 -3.02
C LYS A 120 -2.83 -13.07 -2.60
N TRP A 121 -2.34 -11.91 -3.03
CA TRP A 121 -1.04 -11.42 -2.57
C TRP A 121 -1.03 -11.10 -1.07
N PHE A 122 -2.07 -10.46 -0.57
CA PHE A 122 -2.19 -10.19 0.87
C PHE A 122 -2.21 -11.48 1.70
N GLU A 123 -2.88 -12.53 1.25
CA GLU A 123 -2.89 -13.84 1.90
C GLU A 123 -1.48 -14.45 1.98
N ILE A 124 -0.67 -14.34 0.91
CA ILE A 124 0.71 -14.80 0.89
C ILE A 124 1.56 -14.06 1.94
N ILE A 125 1.43 -12.74 2.05
CA ILE A 125 2.17 -11.95 3.03
C ILE A 125 1.71 -12.24 4.45
N ASN A 126 0.41 -12.30 4.66
CA ASN A 126 -0.18 -12.47 5.97
C ASN A 126 -0.03 -13.91 6.50
N GLN A 127 0.09 -14.91 5.62
CA GLN A 127 0.21 -16.35 5.90
C GLN A 127 -0.93 -16.98 6.74
N HIS A 128 -1.86 -16.16 7.18
CA HIS A 128 -3.04 -16.53 7.94
C HIS A 128 -4.23 -15.72 7.45
N PRO A 129 -5.45 -16.26 7.55
CA PRO A 129 -6.64 -15.49 7.24
C PRO A 129 -6.67 -14.18 8.06
N PRO A 130 -6.91 -13.02 7.43
CA PRO A 130 -6.94 -11.74 8.16
C PRO A 130 -8.10 -11.66 9.15
N GLN A 131 -9.18 -12.40 8.86
CA GLN A 131 -10.35 -12.48 9.71
C GLN A 131 -9.97 -13.03 11.08
N GLU A 132 -10.51 -12.43 12.11
CA GLU A 132 -10.26 -12.81 13.50
C GLU A 132 -8.79 -12.74 13.97
N ALA A 133 -7.92 -12.01 13.28
CA ALA A 133 -6.51 -11.88 13.66
C ALA A 133 -6.35 -11.39 15.11
N SER A 134 -7.13 -10.38 15.50
CA SER A 134 -7.12 -9.86 16.88
C SER A 134 -7.52 -10.93 17.92
N LYS A 135 -8.49 -11.78 17.57
CA LYS A 135 -8.92 -12.88 18.45
C LYS A 135 -7.80 -13.90 18.64
N ARG A 136 -7.14 -14.33 17.54
CA ARG A 136 -6.00 -15.26 17.59
C ARG A 136 -4.85 -14.69 18.43
N ILE A 137 -4.53 -13.41 18.28
CA ILE A 137 -3.51 -12.73 19.10
C ILE A 137 -3.90 -12.75 20.57
N CYS A 138 -5.14 -12.38 20.92
CA CYS A 138 -5.62 -12.42 22.30
C CYS A 138 -5.57 -13.83 22.90
N GLU A 139 -5.95 -14.85 22.15
CA GLU A 139 -5.90 -16.25 22.59
C GLU A 139 -4.46 -16.70 22.82
N ALA A 140 -3.51 -16.37 21.92
CA ALA A 140 -2.11 -16.67 22.11
C ALA A 140 -1.53 -15.98 23.36
N ILE A 141 -1.82 -14.71 23.58
CA ILE A 141 -1.41 -13.98 24.78
C ILE A 141 -1.94 -14.67 26.06
N LYS A 142 -3.22 -15.07 26.09
CA LYS A 142 -3.80 -15.77 27.23
C LYS A 142 -3.13 -17.12 27.55
N GLN A 143 -2.57 -17.81 26.53
CA GLN A 143 -1.82 -19.05 26.71
C GLN A 143 -0.45 -18.82 27.32
N ILE A 144 0.20 -17.68 27.03
CA ILE A 144 1.54 -17.34 27.54
C ILE A 144 1.46 -16.85 29.00
N VAL A 145 0.38 -16.18 29.38
CA VAL A 145 0.22 -15.57 30.72
C VAL A 145 -0.35 -16.56 31.76
N ARG A 146 -0.68 -17.78 31.34
CA ARG A 146 -1.06 -18.87 32.24
C ARG A 146 0.15 -19.62 32.76
#